data_f1e32ee85327a8e7a7a343c64b32ef81
#
_entry.id   f1e32ee85327a8e7a7a343c64b32ef81
#
_cell.length_a   1.000
_cell.length_b   1.000
_cell.length_c   1.000
_cell.angle_alpha   90.00
_cell.angle_beta   90.00
_cell.angle_gamma   90.00
#
_symmetry.space_group_name_H-M   'P 1'
#
loop_
_entity.id
_entity.type
_entity.pdbx_description
1 polymer ?
#
loop_
_entity_poly.entity_id
_entity_poly.type
_entity_poly.pdbx_seq_one_letter_code
_entity_poly.pdbx_strand_id
1 'polypeptide(L)'
;VDWTIRRWPENLGRRCKLELGVVGEVRATLEALLPKLTEKRNSAFLQASLAHYREARQGLDDLARGTPGRKPIHPQYLAKVVSDLAAPDAIFTADVGTPTVWAARYLKMNGRRRLLGSFVHGSMANAMAHALGAQAANRARQVISLSGDGGFTMLMGDLITLTQENLPVKVVIFNNGVLGFVALEMKAAGFVDFGVDLNNPDFAAMARAMGVHSRRVEDPGELAGALEEILAHPGPAVLDVVTASQELSLPPNITAEQIKEFSLFVLRAIMSGRGDSVVDLVKTNLLPR
;
A
#
# COMPACT_ATOMS: atom_id res chain seq x y z
N VAL A 1 16.87 0.51 19.85
CA VAL A 1 16.90 1.83 19.19
C VAL A 1 16.34 2.80 20.20
N ASP A 2 17.17 3.67 20.71
CA ASP A 2 16.85 4.64 21.76
C ASP A 2 16.09 5.82 21.12
N TRP A 3 14.76 5.77 21.13
CA TRP A 3 13.90 6.85 20.72
C TRP A 3 13.74 7.86 21.86
N THR A 4 14.83 8.48 22.28
CA THR A 4 14.72 9.63 23.15
C THR A 4 14.11 10.80 22.39
N ILE A 5 12.89 11.19 22.78
CA ILE A 5 12.14 12.34 22.22
C ILE A 5 12.85 13.67 22.58
N ARG A 6 14.17 13.73 22.46
CA ARG A 6 14.94 14.97 22.72
C ARG A 6 14.84 16.02 21.61
N ARG A 7 14.18 15.71 20.46
CA ARG A 7 14.18 16.60 19.28
C ARG A 7 12.81 16.99 18.72
N TRP A 8 11.70 16.78 19.45
CA TRP A 8 10.37 17.00 18.87
C TRP A 8 9.43 17.96 19.62
N PRO A 9 9.89 18.95 20.42
CA PRO A 9 8.96 19.94 20.99
C PRO A 9 8.25 20.73 19.87
N GLU A 10 8.87 20.87 18.69
CA GLU A 10 8.34 21.62 17.54
C GLU A 10 7.09 20.99 16.91
N ASN A 11 6.85 19.70 17.08
CA ASN A 11 5.70 19.00 16.55
C ASN A 11 4.56 18.78 17.54
N LEU A 12 4.83 18.95 18.83
CA LEU A 12 3.81 18.84 19.86
C LEU A 12 2.90 20.08 19.83
N GLY A 13 1.60 19.86 19.92
CA GLY A 13 0.62 20.95 19.95
C GLY A 13 0.24 21.55 18.59
N ARG A 14 0.81 21.12 17.47
CA ARG A 14 0.49 21.67 16.14
C ARG A 14 -0.96 21.43 15.69
N ARG A 15 -1.55 20.31 16.11
CA ARG A 15 -2.90 19.88 15.69
C ARG A 15 -3.85 19.61 16.85
N CYS A 16 -3.35 19.68 18.07
CA CYS A 16 -4.13 19.48 19.29
C CYS A 16 -3.58 20.34 20.41
N LYS A 17 -4.42 20.63 21.41
CA LYS A 17 -3.98 21.31 22.63
C LYS A 17 -3.08 20.35 23.41
N LEU A 18 -1.88 20.82 23.74
CA LEU A 18 -0.92 20.08 24.58
C LEU A 18 -1.16 20.44 26.03
N GLU A 19 -1.63 19.50 26.83
CA GLU A 19 -1.82 19.71 28.28
C GLU A 19 -0.51 19.49 29.05
N LEU A 20 0.24 18.42 28.70
CA LEU A 20 1.49 18.09 29.36
C LEU A 20 2.44 17.36 28.39
N GLY A 21 3.64 17.87 28.24
CA GLY A 21 4.74 17.20 27.53
C GLY A 21 5.57 16.37 28.51
N VAL A 22 5.66 15.07 28.27
CA VAL A 22 6.48 14.16 29.08
C VAL A 22 7.63 13.63 28.23
N VAL A 23 8.86 13.81 28.71
CA VAL A 23 10.06 13.27 28.09
C VAL A 23 10.48 12.02 28.86
N GLY A 24 10.57 10.87 28.19
CA GLY A 24 10.94 9.62 28.83
C GLY A 24 10.83 8.43 27.87
N GLU A 25 11.21 7.27 28.36
CA GLU A 25 11.02 6.01 27.65
C GLU A 25 9.53 5.63 27.71
N VAL A 26 8.93 5.27 26.56
CA VAL A 26 7.47 5.07 26.44
C VAL A 26 6.96 3.97 27.35
N ARG A 27 7.65 2.84 27.41
CA ARG A 27 7.23 1.69 28.22
C ARG A 27 7.25 2.03 29.71
N ALA A 28 8.35 2.59 30.20
CA ALA A 28 8.49 2.99 31.62
C ALA A 28 7.42 4.04 32.00
N THR A 29 7.15 4.98 31.10
CA THR A 29 6.09 5.99 31.32
C THR A 29 4.70 5.34 31.41
N LEU A 30 4.38 4.38 30.52
CA LEU A 30 3.11 3.67 30.56
C LEU A 30 2.98 2.77 31.80
N GLU A 31 4.04 2.06 32.20
CA GLU A 31 4.07 1.24 33.40
C GLU A 31 3.86 2.07 34.68
N ALA A 32 4.39 3.29 34.71
CA ALA A 32 4.18 4.22 35.82
C ALA A 32 2.77 4.85 35.81
N LEU A 33 2.16 5.03 34.64
CA LEU A 33 0.84 5.64 34.49
C LEU A 33 -0.30 4.67 34.78
N LEU A 34 -0.22 3.42 34.27
CA LEU A 34 -1.28 2.44 34.34
C LEU A 34 -1.89 2.24 35.74
N PRO A 35 -1.09 2.08 36.83
CA PRO A 35 -1.66 1.93 38.18
C PRO A 35 -2.33 3.17 38.74
N LYS A 36 -2.16 4.34 38.10
CA LYS A 36 -2.77 5.62 38.51
C LYS A 36 -4.09 5.88 37.77
N LEU A 37 -4.42 5.06 36.75
CA LEU A 37 -5.66 5.20 35.99
C LEU A 37 -6.78 4.40 36.65
N THR A 38 -7.98 4.97 36.63
CA THR A 38 -9.20 4.28 37.01
C THR A 38 -9.94 3.81 35.75
N GLU A 39 -10.60 2.68 35.85
CA GLU A 39 -11.40 2.16 34.75
C GLU A 39 -12.51 3.15 34.37
N LYS A 40 -12.54 3.53 33.10
CA LYS A 40 -13.53 4.49 32.57
C LYS A 40 -14.85 3.77 32.31
N ARG A 41 -15.88 4.12 33.11
CA ARG A 41 -17.23 3.52 32.96
C ARG A 41 -17.99 4.04 31.75
N ASN A 42 -17.76 5.28 31.33
CA ASN A 42 -18.41 5.86 30.16
C ASN A 42 -17.62 5.55 28.89
N SER A 43 -18.18 4.70 28.03
CA SER A 43 -17.60 4.28 26.74
C SER A 43 -18.19 5.06 25.55
N ALA A 44 -18.99 6.10 25.74
CA ALA A 44 -19.71 6.80 24.65
C ALA A 44 -18.76 7.30 23.56
N PHE A 45 -17.62 7.91 23.92
CA PHE A 45 -16.61 8.36 22.97
C PHE A 45 -16.02 7.18 22.15
N LEU A 46 -15.69 6.07 22.82
CA LEU A 46 -15.17 4.88 22.14
C LEU A 46 -16.21 4.32 21.17
N GLN A 47 -17.46 4.20 21.59
CA GLN A 47 -18.55 3.67 20.74
C GLN A 47 -18.79 4.57 19.52
N ALA A 48 -18.80 5.89 19.68
CA ALA A 48 -18.89 6.83 18.57
C ALA A 48 -17.70 6.67 17.59
N SER A 49 -16.47 6.59 18.11
CA SER A 49 -15.27 6.39 17.29
C SER A 49 -15.30 5.06 16.54
N LEU A 50 -15.76 3.99 17.19
CA LEU A 50 -15.92 2.67 16.56
C LEU A 50 -17.03 2.65 15.50
N ALA A 51 -18.10 3.45 15.67
CA ALA A 51 -19.14 3.60 14.66
C ALA A 51 -18.58 4.24 13.38
N HIS A 52 -17.86 5.36 13.51
CA HIS A 52 -17.16 5.98 12.38
C HIS A 52 -16.14 5.06 11.70
N TYR A 53 -15.39 4.28 12.51
CA TYR A 53 -14.46 3.30 11.95
C TYR A 53 -15.17 2.22 11.12
N ARG A 54 -16.31 1.68 11.62
CA ARG A 54 -17.08 0.66 10.89
C ARG A 54 -17.66 1.19 9.59
N GLU A 55 -18.19 2.42 9.61
CA GLU A 55 -18.69 3.09 8.41
C GLU A 55 -17.59 3.30 7.36
N ALA A 56 -16.44 3.86 7.78
CA ALA A 56 -15.29 4.03 6.90
C ALA A 56 -14.76 2.69 6.36
N ARG A 57 -14.73 1.65 7.21
CA ARG A 57 -14.32 0.29 6.82
C ARG A 57 -15.27 -0.30 5.78
N GLN A 58 -16.58 -0.16 5.96
CA GLN A 58 -17.58 -0.66 5.01
C GLN A 58 -17.37 -0.02 3.63
N GLY A 59 -17.21 1.29 3.56
CA GLY A 59 -16.94 2.00 2.30
C GLY A 59 -15.67 1.50 1.60
N LEU A 60 -14.60 1.21 2.35
CA LEU A 60 -13.38 0.62 1.79
C LEU A 60 -13.60 -0.81 1.30
N ASP A 61 -14.33 -1.64 2.04
CA ASP A 61 -14.61 -3.02 1.68
C ASP A 61 -15.48 -3.11 0.42
N ASP A 62 -16.41 -2.16 0.23
CA ASP A 62 -17.23 -2.06 -0.98
C ASP A 62 -16.39 -1.72 -2.23
N LEU A 63 -15.29 -0.99 -2.05
CA LEU A 63 -14.34 -0.71 -3.13
C LEU A 63 -13.39 -1.90 -3.44
N ALA A 64 -13.18 -2.81 -2.50
CA ALA A 64 -12.27 -3.95 -2.64
C ALA A 64 -12.97 -5.19 -3.19
N ARG A 65 -13.63 -5.05 -4.33
CA ARG A 65 -14.32 -6.14 -5.04
C ARG A 65 -13.59 -6.46 -6.34
N GLY A 66 -13.65 -7.74 -6.74
CA GLY A 66 -13.12 -8.22 -8.00
C GLY A 66 -14.18 -9.05 -8.71
N THR A 67 -14.73 -8.54 -9.81
CA THR A 67 -15.70 -9.27 -10.65
C THR A 67 -14.93 -9.99 -11.75
N PRO A 68 -15.06 -11.34 -11.87
CA PRO A 68 -14.42 -12.09 -12.96
C PRO A 68 -14.72 -11.49 -14.34
N GLY A 69 -13.69 -11.40 -15.19
CA GLY A 69 -13.78 -10.80 -16.52
C GLY A 69 -13.77 -9.27 -16.56
N ARG A 70 -13.84 -8.58 -15.45
CA ARG A 70 -13.71 -7.10 -15.37
C ARG A 70 -12.25 -6.69 -15.17
N LYS A 71 -11.59 -6.38 -16.26
CA LYS A 71 -10.21 -5.92 -16.30
C LYS A 71 -10.13 -4.39 -16.42
N PRO A 72 -9.07 -3.76 -15.90
CA PRO A 72 -7.99 -4.30 -15.06
C PRO A 72 -8.41 -4.55 -13.60
N ILE A 73 -7.57 -5.23 -12.82
CA ILE A 73 -7.81 -5.50 -11.40
C ILE A 73 -7.72 -4.21 -10.60
N HIS A 74 -8.67 -3.95 -9.71
CA HIS A 74 -8.56 -2.84 -8.77
C HIS A 74 -7.53 -3.15 -7.68
N PRO A 75 -6.57 -2.23 -7.39
CA PRO A 75 -5.51 -2.48 -6.42
C PRO A 75 -6.01 -2.72 -5.00
N GLN A 76 -7.18 -2.19 -4.65
CA GLN A 76 -7.86 -2.45 -3.37
C GLN A 76 -8.21 -3.93 -3.22
N TYR A 77 -8.71 -4.55 -4.28
CA TYR A 77 -9.04 -5.97 -4.29
C TYR A 77 -7.78 -6.82 -4.13
N LEU A 78 -6.69 -6.49 -4.86
CA LEU A 78 -5.41 -7.16 -4.69
C LEU A 78 -4.91 -7.09 -3.24
N ALA A 79 -4.86 -5.89 -2.65
CA ALA A 79 -4.39 -5.71 -1.28
C ALA A 79 -5.25 -6.45 -0.24
N LYS A 80 -6.57 -6.49 -0.46
CA LYS A 80 -7.50 -7.24 0.38
C LYS A 80 -7.24 -8.75 0.29
N VAL A 81 -7.11 -9.31 -0.91
CA VAL A 81 -6.85 -10.75 -1.13
C VAL A 81 -5.51 -11.14 -0.50
N VAL A 82 -4.45 -10.32 -0.68
CA VAL A 82 -3.16 -10.51 0.01
C VAL A 82 -3.35 -10.55 1.52
N SER A 83 -4.09 -9.60 2.08
CA SER A 83 -4.36 -9.57 3.52
C SER A 83 -5.11 -10.78 4.04
N ASP A 84 -6.09 -11.27 3.27
CA ASP A 84 -6.94 -12.37 3.68
C ASP A 84 -6.19 -13.73 3.62
N LEU A 85 -5.30 -13.93 2.65
CA LEU A 85 -4.55 -15.18 2.44
C LEU A 85 -3.21 -15.23 3.18
N ALA A 86 -2.66 -14.10 3.60
CA ALA A 86 -1.37 -14.05 4.29
C ALA A 86 -1.41 -14.71 5.68
N ALA A 87 -0.29 -15.31 6.07
CA ALA A 87 -0.11 -15.94 7.37
C ALA A 87 -0.44 -14.99 8.55
N PRO A 88 -0.90 -15.53 9.71
CA PRO A 88 -1.27 -14.71 10.87
C PRO A 88 -0.13 -13.87 11.45
N ASP A 89 1.10 -14.23 11.14
CA ASP A 89 2.32 -13.55 11.60
C ASP A 89 3.20 -13.05 10.45
N ALA A 90 2.65 -12.94 9.23
CA ALA A 90 3.37 -12.47 8.06
C ALA A 90 4.06 -11.12 8.29
N ILE A 91 5.19 -10.93 7.62
CA ILE A 91 5.88 -9.65 7.51
C ILE A 91 5.61 -9.10 6.12
N PHE A 92 4.99 -7.95 6.05
CA PHE A 92 4.80 -7.21 4.83
C PHE A 92 5.88 -6.14 4.68
N THR A 93 6.32 -5.93 3.47
CA THR A 93 7.12 -4.76 3.11
C THR A 93 6.40 -4.00 2.01
N ALA A 94 6.50 -2.67 1.97
CA ALA A 94 5.78 -1.87 0.99
C ALA A 94 6.65 -0.77 0.41
N ASP A 95 6.62 -0.62 -0.91
CA ASP A 95 7.20 0.55 -1.58
C ASP A 95 6.42 1.81 -1.22
N VAL A 96 7.13 2.91 -1.05
CA VAL A 96 6.47 4.22 -0.98
C VAL A 96 5.99 4.62 -2.37
N GLY A 97 4.70 4.77 -2.45
CA GLY A 97 3.91 4.93 -3.66
C GLY A 97 2.49 4.44 -3.38
N THR A 98 1.71 4.14 -4.41
CA THR A 98 0.35 3.61 -4.24
C THR A 98 0.30 2.31 -3.42
N PRO A 99 1.29 1.37 -3.46
CA PRO A 99 1.28 0.18 -2.61
C PRO A 99 1.19 0.48 -1.11
N THR A 100 1.83 1.56 -0.63
CA THR A 100 1.72 1.98 0.78
C THR A 100 0.29 2.35 1.15
N VAL A 101 -0.44 3.04 0.26
CA VAL A 101 -1.85 3.41 0.52
C VAL A 101 -2.72 2.17 0.62
N TRP A 102 -2.54 1.23 -0.30
CA TRP A 102 -3.30 -0.01 -0.33
C TRP A 102 -2.98 -0.88 0.88
N ALA A 103 -1.70 -0.98 1.26
CA ALA A 103 -1.28 -1.66 2.47
C ALA A 103 -1.91 -1.05 3.73
N ALA A 104 -1.85 0.27 3.89
CA ALA A 104 -2.41 0.96 5.05
C ALA A 104 -3.93 0.80 5.18
N ARG A 105 -4.65 0.72 4.05
CA ARG A 105 -6.12 0.63 4.03
C ARG A 105 -6.65 -0.79 4.16
N TYR A 106 -5.93 -1.79 3.63
CA TYR A 106 -6.48 -3.15 3.45
C TYR A 106 -5.76 -4.24 4.21
N LEU A 107 -4.51 -4.04 4.66
CA LEU A 107 -3.86 -5.04 5.51
C LEU A 107 -4.50 -5.06 6.91
N LYS A 108 -5.02 -6.22 7.29
CA LYS A 108 -5.57 -6.47 8.65
C LYS A 108 -4.42 -6.77 9.60
N MET A 109 -4.05 -5.81 10.41
CA MET A 109 -3.00 -5.94 11.43
C MET A 109 -3.59 -6.52 12.72
N ASN A 110 -2.92 -7.50 13.31
CA ASN A 110 -3.41 -8.28 14.46
C ASN A 110 -2.42 -8.32 15.64
N GLY A 111 -1.45 -7.41 15.67
CA GLY A 111 -0.39 -7.36 16.68
C GLY A 111 0.78 -8.32 16.43
N ARG A 112 0.60 -9.38 15.62
CA ARG A 112 1.67 -10.34 15.24
C ARG A 112 2.26 -10.02 13.86
N ARG A 113 1.45 -9.60 12.91
CA ARG A 113 1.88 -9.12 11.60
C ARG A 113 2.73 -7.86 11.74
N ARG A 114 3.66 -7.67 10.82
CA ARG A 114 4.50 -6.47 10.73
C ARG A 114 4.38 -5.86 9.35
N LEU A 115 4.47 -4.54 9.27
CA LEU A 115 4.59 -3.78 8.04
C LEU A 115 5.86 -2.93 8.12
N LEU A 116 6.77 -3.14 7.18
CA LEU A 116 8.04 -2.43 7.07
C LEU A 116 8.04 -1.57 5.80
N GLY A 117 8.68 -0.42 5.86
CA GLY A 117 8.83 0.47 4.72
C GLY A 117 9.55 1.76 5.08
N SER A 118 9.98 2.49 4.08
CA SER A 118 10.68 3.76 4.23
C SER A 118 9.70 4.94 4.40
N PHE A 119 8.77 4.84 5.37
CA PHE A 119 7.64 5.78 5.50
C PHE A 119 8.04 7.19 5.95
N VAL A 120 9.22 7.37 6.51
CA VAL A 120 9.73 8.69 6.92
C VAL A 120 10.51 9.36 5.80
N HIS A 121 11.37 8.61 5.10
CA HIS A 121 12.18 9.13 3.99
C HIS A 121 11.41 9.12 2.65
N GLY A 122 10.49 8.19 2.47
CA GLY A 122 9.64 8.14 1.27
C GLY A 122 10.32 7.48 0.06
N SER A 123 11.12 6.42 0.26
CA SER A 123 11.86 5.78 -0.82
C SER A 123 11.01 4.80 -1.62
N MET A 124 11.07 4.87 -2.94
CA MET A 124 10.70 3.78 -3.85
C MET A 124 11.68 2.62 -3.73
N ALA A 125 11.34 1.44 -4.27
CA ALA A 125 12.16 0.22 -4.31
C ALA A 125 12.51 -0.38 -2.94
N ASN A 126 12.13 0.25 -1.84
CA ASN A 126 12.50 -0.20 -0.49
C ASN A 126 11.82 -1.53 -0.09
N ALA A 127 10.69 -1.90 -0.73
CA ALA A 127 9.97 -3.13 -0.41
C ALA A 127 10.85 -4.37 -0.63
N MET A 128 11.57 -4.45 -1.75
CA MET A 128 12.47 -5.56 -2.04
C MET A 128 13.62 -5.64 -1.03
N ALA A 129 14.33 -4.53 -0.79
CA ALA A 129 15.44 -4.48 0.15
C ALA A 129 15.02 -4.84 1.58
N HIS A 130 13.87 -4.31 2.04
CA HIS A 130 13.31 -4.68 3.35
C HIS A 130 12.88 -6.15 3.40
N ALA A 131 12.35 -6.70 2.31
CA ALA A 131 11.93 -8.10 2.25
C ALA A 131 13.13 -9.06 2.35
N LEU A 132 14.23 -8.75 1.64
CA LEU A 132 15.49 -9.47 1.78
C LEU A 132 15.97 -9.50 3.24
N GLY A 133 16.09 -8.33 3.86
CA GLY A 133 16.53 -8.21 5.25
C GLY A 133 15.57 -8.89 6.23
N ALA A 134 14.26 -8.73 6.04
CA ALA A 134 13.25 -9.35 6.89
C ALA A 134 13.28 -10.87 6.82
N GLN A 135 13.41 -11.43 5.60
CA GLN A 135 13.46 -12.88 5.42
C GLN A 135 14.78 -13.49 5.93
N ALA A 136 15.90 -12.80 5.73
CA ALA A 136 17.19 -13.23 6.27
C ALA A 136 17.15 -13.29 7.81
N ALA A 137 16.53 -12.30 8.45
CA ALA A 137 16.40 -12.23 9.91
C ALA A 137 15.30 -13.16 10.46
N ASN A 138 14.31 -13.55 9.66
CA ASN A 138 13.14 -14.32 10.10
C ASN A 138 12.81 -15.44 9.10
N ARG A 139 13.71 -16.41 9.00
CA ARG A 139 13.62 -17.48 7.98
C ARG A 139 12.35 -18.35 8.05
N ALA A 140 11.73 -18.45 9.21
CA ALA A 140 10.51 -19.25 9.42
C ALA A 140 9.21 -18.48 9.17
N ARG A 141 9.26 -17.17 8.98
CA ARG A 141 8.07 -16.34 8.77
C ARG A 141 7.83 -16.07 7.28
N GLN A 142 6.58 -16.00 6.90
CA GLN A 142 6.21 -15.57 5.57
C GLN A 142 6.52 -14.08 5.39
N VAL A 143 7.28 -13.74 4.35
CA VAL A 143 7.58 -12.36 3.97
C VAL A 143 6.95 -12.07 2.60
N ILE A 144 6.15 -11.01 2.53
CA ILE A 144 5.45 -10.57 1.32
C ILE A 144 5.87 -9.14 1.01
N SER A 145 6.50 -8.95 -0.16
CA SER A 145 6.85 -7.64 -0.70
C SER A 145 5.70 -7.08 -1.52
N LEU A 146 5.21 -5.90 -1.17
CA LEU A 146 4.21 -5.15 -1.92
C LEU A 146 4.92 -4.05 -2.71
N SER A 147 5.27 -4.36 -3.95
CA SER A 147 6.08 -3.51 -4.81
C SER A 147 5.22 -2.81 -5.85
N GLY A 148 5.45 -1.51 -6.06
CA GLY A 148 5.00 -0.86 -7.28
C GLY A 148 5.88 -1.29 -8.46
N ASP A 149 5.33 -1.26 -9.66
CA ASP A 149 6.08 -1.61 -10.89
C ASP A 149 7.33 -0.76 -11.08
N GLY A 150 7.22 0.57 -10.92
CA GLY A 150 8.38 1.47 -10.98
C GLY A 150 9.42 1.20 -9.88
N GLY A 151 8.97 0.93 -8.64
CA GLY A 151 9.86 0.58 -7.54
C GLY A 151 10.53 -0.77 -7.75
N PHE A 152 9.78 -1.77 -8.19
CA PHE A 152 10.31 -3.10 -8.48
C PHE A 152 11.39 -3.05 -9.58
N THR A 153 11.15 -2.29 -10.66
CA THR A 153 12.11 -2.13 -11.76
C THR A 153 13.48 -1.62 -11.28
N MET A 154 13.52 -0.79 -10.24
CA MET A 154 14.77 -0.25 -9.69
C MET A 154 15.65 -1.32 -9.01
N LEU A 155 15.06 -2.35 -8.38
CA LEU A 155 15.76 -3.40 -7.65
C LEU A 155 15.38 -4.84 -8.09
N MET A 156 14.85 -5.02 -9.30
CA MET A 156 14.47 -6.34 -9.81
C MET A 156 15.63 -7.32 -9.89
N GLY A 157 16.86 -6.84 -10.01
CA GLY A 157 18.07 -7.66 -9.99
C GLY A 157 18.26 -8.45 -8.69
N ASP A 158 17.70 -7.99 -7.60
CA ASP A 158 17.76 -8.67 -6.29
C ASP A 158 16.92 -9.95 -6.22
N LEU A 159 16.13 -10.28 -7.25
CA LEU A 159 15.55 -11.62 -7.40
C LEU A 159 16.63 -12.71 -7.42
N ILE A 160 17.79 -12.44 -8.00
CA ILE A 160 18.94 -13.35 -7.99
C ILE A 160 19.45 -13.58 -6.57
N THR A 161 19.50 -12.51 -5.75
CA THR A 161 19.88 -12.62 -4.33
C THR A 161 18.92 -13.52 -3.57
N LEU A 162 17.60 -13.43 -3.83
CA LEU A 162 16.61 -14.30 -3.20
C LEU A 162 16.86 -15.79 -3.51
N THR A 163 17.23 -16.12 -4.74
CA THR A 163 17.54 -17.50 -5.14
C THR A 163 18.86 -17.97 -4.55
N GLN A 164 19.92 -17.17 -4.62
CA GLN A 164 21.23 -17.50 -4.08
C GLN A 164 21.21 -17.77 -2.58
N GLU A 165 20.48 -16.95 -1.83
CA GLU A 165 20.38 -17.02 -0.38
C GLU A 165 19.24 -17.94 0.11
N ASN A 166 18.49 -18.56 -0.78
CA ASN A 166 17.33 -19.38 -0.47
C ASN A 166 16.32 -18.64 0.44
N LEU A 167 15.94 -17.44 0.04
CA LEU A 167 15.00 -16.59 0.77
C LEU A 167 13.61 -16.66 0.12
N PRO A 168 12.61 -17.34 0.72
CA PRO A 168 11.31 -17.61 0.11
C PRO A 168 10.36 -16.39 0.13
N VAL A 169 10.87 -15.22 -0.19
CA VAL A 169 10.08 -13.98 -0.28
C VAL A 169 9.04 -14.10 -1.39
N LYS A 170 7.81 -13.63 -1.13
CA LYS A 170 6.74 -13.51 -2.11
C LYS A 170 6.64 -12.07 -2.56
N VAL A 171 6.97 -11.81 -3.81
CA VAL A 171 6.92 -10.46 -4.40
C VAL A 171 5.59 -10.29 -5.14
N VAL A 172 4.77 -9.37 -4.68
CA VAL A 172 3.50 -8.99 -5.31
C VAL A 172 3.67 -7.62 -5.95
N ILE A 173 3.58 -7.56 -7.27
CA ILE A 173 3.77 -6.34 -8.05
C ILE A 173 2.41 -5.74 -8.39
N PHE A 174 2.19 -4.49 -7.98
CA PHE A 174 1.08 -3.65 -8.41
C PHE A 174 1.49 -3.00 -9.75
N ASN A 175 1.23 -3.70 -10.84
CA ASN A 175 1.63 -3.28 -12.19
C ASN A 175 0.54 -2.42 -12.81
N ASN A 176 0.61 -1.12 -12.61
CA ASN A 176 -0.36 -0.16 -13.13
C ASN A 176 0.18 0.67 -14.32
N GLY A 177 1.44 0.47 -14.72
CA GLY A 177 2.05 1.17 -15.87
C GLY A 177 2.31 2.65 -15.64
N VAL A 178 2.31 3.13 -14.37
CA VAL A 178 2.45 4.56 -14.10
C VAL A 178 3.09 4.84 -12.73
N LEU A 179 3.86 5.93 -12.63
CA LEU A 179 4.29 6.49 -11.34
C LEU A 179 3.09 7.12 -10.63
N GLY A 180 2.24 6.27 -10.03
CA GLY A 180 0.88 6.62 -9.60
C GLY A 180 0.80 7.78 -8.61
N PHE A 181 1.72 7.91 -7.65
CA PHE A 181 1.73 9.03 -6.71
C PHE A 181 2.04 10.35 -7.42
N VAL A 182 3.04 10.36 -8.29
CA VAL A 182 3.42 11.56 -9.05
C VAL A 182 2.27 12.00 -9.95
N ALA A 183 1.66 11.05 -10.68
CA ALA A 183 0.50 11.33 -11.52
C ALA A 183 -0.69 11.89 -10.71
N LEU A 184 -0.95 11.33 -9.51
CA LEU A 184 -2.03 11.81 -8.64
C LEU A 184 -1.75 13.22 -8.11
N GLU A 185 -0.51 13.51 -7.69
CA GLU A 185 -0.10 14.84 -7.22
C GLU A 185 -0.20 15.89 -8.33
N MET A 186 0.22 15.55 -9.56
CA MET A 186 0.06 16.44 -10.72
C MET A 186 -1.41 16.75 -10.98
N LYS A 187 -2.29 15.73 -10.99
CA LYS A 187 -3.74 15.92 -11.16
C LYS A 187 -4.36 16.75 -10.03
N ALA A 188 -3.94 16.51 -8.78
CA ALA A 188 -4.40 17.25 -7.61
C ALA A 188 -3.95 18.73 -7.64
N ALA A 189 -2.83 19.04 -8.30
CA ALA A 189 -2.35 20.40 -8.54
C ALA A 189 -2.86 21.00 -9.86
N GLY A 190 -3.81 20.34 -10.54
CA GLY A 190 -4.42 20.83 -11.78
C GLY A 190 -3.56 20.67 -13.04
N PHE A 191 -2.47 19.92 -12.98
CA PHE A 191 -1.61 19.65 -14.15
C PHE A 191 -2.04 18.39 -14.88
N VAL A 192 -1.85 18.37 -16.18
CA VAL A 192 -1.88 17.13 -16.96
C VAL A 192 -0.59 16.38 -16.67
N ASP A 193 -0.71 15.10 -16.38
CA ASP A 193 0.42 14.22 -16.07
C ASP A 193 1.40 14.14 -17.27
N PHE A 194 2.71 14.18 -16.97
CA PHE A 194 3.78 14.12 -17.95
C PHE A 194 4.98 13.35 -17.38
N GLY A 195 5.55 12.46 -18.20
CA GLY A 195 6.75 11.71 -17.82
C GLY A 195 6.53 10.68 -16.71
N VAL A 196 5.29 10.25 -16.49
CA VAL A 196 4.91 9.30 -15.44
C VAL A 196 4.56 7.91 -15.97
N ASP A 197 4.33 7.77 -17.28
CA ASP A 197 3.98 6.51 -17.90
C ASP A 197 5.22 5.58 -17.93
N LEU A 198 4.99 4.31 -17.63
CA LEU A 198 6.01 3.26 -17.62
C LEU A 198 5.71 2.24 -18.71
N ASN A 199 6.72 1.92 -19.50
CA ASN A 199 6.66 0.83 -20.48
C ASN A 199 7.22 -0.45 -19.84
N ASN A 200 6.38 -1.14 -19.08
CA ASN A 200 6.77 -2.30 -18.30
C ASN A 200 6.96 -3.56 -19.15
N PRO A 201 7.95 -4.41 -18.83
CA PRO A 201 8.02 -5.76 -19.37
C PRO A 201 6.94 -6.65 -18.74
N ASP A 202 6.78 -7.88 -19.25
CA ASP A 202 6.16 -8.97 -18.49
C ASP A 202 7.09 -9.38 -17.35
N PHE A 203 6.82 -8.88 -16.13
CA PHE A 203 7.65 -9.15 -14.96
C PHE A 203 7.63 -10.64 -14.57
N ALA A 204 6.54 -11.35 -14.84
CA ALA A 204 6.49 -12.79 -14.57
C ALA A 204 7.39 -13.57 -15.55
N ALA A 205 7.41 -13.21 -16.84
CA ALA A 205 8.31 -13.82 -17.81
C ALA A 205 9.78 -13.52 -17.48
N MET A 206 10.07 -12.30 -17.07
CA MET A 206 11.42 -11.90 -16.61
C MET A 206 11.86 -12.71 -15.38
N ALA A 207 10.99 -12.83 -14.36
CA ALA A 207 11.29 -13.61 -13.16
C ALA A 207 11.56 -15.09 -13.47
N ARG A 208 10.78 -15.68 -14.39
CA ARG A 208 11.04 -17.06 -14.89
C ARG A 208 12.41 -17.20 -15.54
N ALA A 209 12.82 -16.22 -16.35
CA ALA A 209 14.15 -16.21 -16.98
C ALA A 209 15.28 -16.13 -15.93
N MET A 210 15.02 -15.59 -14.74
CA MET A 210 15.93 -15.55 -13.58
C MET A 210 15.80 -16.79 -12.67
N GLY A 211 15.04 -17.81 -13.05
CA GLY A 211 14.83 -19.04 -12.26
C GLY A 211 13.86 -18.87 -11.08
N VAL A 212 13.08 -17.80 -11.04
CA VAL A 212 12.11 -17.55 -9.98
C VAL A 212 10.71 -17.97 -10.44
N HIS A 213 10.00 -18.73 -9.60
CA HIS A 213 8.61 -19.10 -9.85
C HIS A 213 7.74 -17.84 -9.97
N SER A 214 6.88 -17.78 -10.98
CA SER A 214 6.11 -16.56 -11.20
C SER A 214 4.84 -16.78 -12.00
N ARG A 215 3.86 -15.90 -11.75
CA ARG A 215 2.61 -15.85 -12.48
C ARG A 215 2.21 -14.39 -12.77
N ARG A 216 1.63 -14.16 -13.94
CA ARG A 216 0.99 -12.89 -14.30
C ARG A 216 -0.52 -13.06 -14.24
N VAL A 217 -1.21 -12.07 -13.67
CA VAL A 217 -2.67 -12.05 -13.50
C VAL A 217 -3.24 -10.74 -13.98
N GLU A 218 -4.28 -10.83 -14.82
CA GLU A 218 -5.01 -9.68 -15.36
C GLU A 218 -6.50 -9.75 -15.06
N ASP A 219 -7.02 -10.94 -14.74
CA ASP A 219 -8.43 -11.15 -14.43
C ASP A 219 -8.64 -11.29 -12.92
N PRO A 220 -9.56 -10.52 -12.31
CA PRO A 220 -9.87 -10.63 -10.88
C PRO A 220 -10.29 -12.04 -10.45
N GLY A 221 -10.94 -12.82 -11.34
CA GLY A 221 -11.37 -14.18 -11.04
C GLY A 221 -10.23 -15.17 -10.82
N GLU A 222 -9.03 -14.87 -11.35
CA GLU A 222 -7.85 -15.71 -11.20
C GLU A 222 -6.98 -15.34 -10.00
N LEU A 223 -7.19 -14.14 -9.42
CA LEU A 223 -6.26 -13.54 -8.47
C LEU A 223 -6.08 -14.39 -7.20
N ALA A 224 -7.17 -14.86 -6.60
CA ALA A 224 -7.08 -15.62 -5.36
C ALA A 224 -6.29 -16.92 -5.54
N GLY A 225 -6.63 -17.72 -6.56
CA GLY A 225 -5.94 -18.98 -6.84
C GLY A 225 -4.47 -18.78 -7.23
N ALA A 226 -4.16 -17.70 -7.99
CA ALA A 226 -2.79 -17.36 -8.31
C ALA A 226 -1.97 -16.96 -7.08
N LEU A 227 -2.58 -16.19 -6.17
CA LEU A 227 -1.89 -15.81 -4.95
C LEU A 227 -1.69 -17.00 -4.00
N GLU A 228 -2.68 -17.90 -3.87
CA GLU A 228 -2.53 -19.14 -3.11
C GLU A 228 -1.35 -19.98 -3.64
N GLU A 229 -1.24 -20.14 -4.97
CA GLU A 229 -0.12 -20.82 -5.62
C GLU A 229 1.23 -20.17 -5.25
N ILE A 230 1.34 -18.85 -5.38
CA ILE A 230 2.55 -18.10 -5.07
C ILE A 230 2.92 -18.21 -3.58
N LEU A 231 1.94 -18.11 -2.68
CA LEU A 231 2.17 -18.20 -1.24
C LEU A 231 2.58 -19.61 -0.80
N ALA A 232 2.07 -20.64 -1.47
CA ALA A 232 2.39 -22.04 -1.19
C ALA A 232 3.77 -22.48 -1.75
N HIS A 233 4.33 -21.76 -2.73
CA HIS A 233 5.62 -22.12 -3.32
C HIS A 233 6.75 -22.08 -2.27
N PRO A 234 7.61 -23.12 -2.17
CA PRO A 234 8.63 -23.20 -1.11
C PRO A 234 9.78 -22.20 -1.26
N GLY A 235 10.07 -21.76 -2.50
CA GLY A 235 11.13 -20.79 -2.81
C GLY A 235 10.62 -19.36 -3.00
N PRO A 236 11.48 -18.44 -3.48
CA PRO A 236 11.06 -17.12 -3.89
C PRO A 236 10.05 -17.21 -5.05
N ALA A 237 9.08 -16.29 -5.06
CA ALA A 237 8.08 -16.26 -6.11
C ALA A 237 7.57 -14.84 -6.40
N VAL A 238 7.17 -14.59 -7.64
CA VAL A 238 6.69 -13.30 -8.13
C VAL A 238 5.25 -13.42 -8.65
N LEU A 239 4.37 -12.56 -8.19
CA LEU A 239 3.05 -12.34 -8.74
C LEU A 239 3.00 -10.95 -9.41
N ASP A 240 2.95 -10.93 -10.74
CA ASP A 240 2.77 -9.71 -11.54
C ASP A 240 1.27 -9.48 -11.76
N VAL A 241 0.69 -8.48 -11.09
CA VAL A 241 -0.75 -8.20 -11.17
C VAL A 241 -1.00 -6.90 -11.91
N VAL A 242 -1.65 -7.00 -13.07
CA VAL A 242 -2.05 -5.83 -13.84
C VAL A 242 -3.21 -5.12 -13.15
N THR A 243 -2.94 -3.92 -12.66
CA THR A 243 -3.90 -3.13 -11.89
C THR A 243 -4.31 -1.85 -12.60
N ALA A 244 -5.45 -1.28 -12.19
CA ALA A 244 -5.98 -0.06 -12.76
C ALA A 244 -5.02 1.12 -12.56
N SER A 245 -4.63 1.80 -13.65
CA SER A 245 -3.72 2.95 -13.65
C SER A 245 -4.37 4.23 -13.13
N GLN A 246 -5.68 4.40 -13.34
CA GLN A 246 -6.44 5.60 -12.99
C GLN A 246 -7.16 5.51 -11.64
N GLU A 247 -6.75 4.57 -10.78
CA GLU A 247 -7.35 4.43 -9.45
C GLU A 247 -7.00 5.60 -8.55
N LEU A 248 -8.02 6.28 -8.03
CA LEU A 248 -7.83 7.42 -7.13
C LEU A 248 -7.72 6.97 -5.68
N SER A 249 -6.66 7.37 -5.03
CA SER A 249 -6.51 7.23 -3.58
C SER A 249 -7.00 8.51 -2.88
N LEU A 250 -8.32 8.73 -2.90
CA LEU A 250 -8.91 9.95 -2.34
C LEU A 250 -8.61 10.07 -0.83
N PRO A 251 -8.22 11.26 -0.34
CA PRO A 251 -8.11 11.52 1.08
C PRO A 251 -9.50 11.51 1.74
N PRO A 252 -9.60 11.25 3.06
CA PRO A 252 -10.89 11.21 3.77
C PRO A 252 -11.68 12.53 3.68
N ASN A 253 -10.97 13.65 3.58
CA ASN A 253 -11.57 14.98 3.42
C ASN A 253 -10.96 15.64 2.18
N ILE A 254 -11.81 16.08 1.27
CA ILE A 254 -11.41 16.81 0.07
C ILE A 254 -11.68 18.30 0.31
N THR A 255 -10.67 19.14 0.12
CA THR A 255 -10.80 20.59 0.27
C THR A 255 -11.40 21.23 -0.99
N ALA A 256 -12.01 22.40 -0.84
CA ALA A 256 -12.53 23.16 -1.99
C ALA A 256 -11.41 23.52 -3.00
N GLU A 257 -10.19 23.75 -2.52
CA GLU A 257 -9.02 23.99 -3.36
C GLU A 257 -8.67 22.76 -4.20
N GLN A 258 -8.64 21.58 -3.59
CA GLN A 258 -8.41 20.32 -4.32
C GLN A 258 -9.48 20.05 -5.38
N ILE A 259 -10.74 20.36 -5.11
CA ILE A 259 -11.83 20.26 -6.09
C ILE A 259 -11.58 21.20 -7.27
N LYS A 260 -11.19 22.44 -7.00
CA LYS A 260 -10.89 23.43 -8.04
C LYS A 260 -9.72 23.00 -8.91
N GLU A 261 -8.62 22.59 -8.31
CA GLU A 261 -7.41 22.19 -9.04
C GLU A 261 -7.66 20.90 -9.85
N PHE A 262 -8.36 19.94 -9.30
CA PHE A 262 -8.74 18.73 -10.04
C PHE A 262 -9.68 19.04 -11.22
N SER A 263 -10.58 20.02 -11.06
CA SER A 263 -11.43 20.50 -12.18
C SER A 263 -10.59 21.15 -13.29
N LEU A 264 -9.54 21.89 -12.93
CA LEU A 264 -8.58 22.44 -13.90
C LEU A 264 -7.82 21.35 -14.65
N PHE A 265 -7.40 20.27 -13.97
CA PHE A 265 -6.82 19.10 -14.62
C PHE A 265 -7.77 18.54 -15.69
N VAL A 266 -9.05 18.30 -15.34
CA VAL A 266 -10.04 17.76 -16.28
C VAL A 266 -10.19 18.65 -17.53
N LEU A 267 -10.32 19.96 -17.34
CA LEU A 267 -10.41 20.91 -18.44
C LEU A 267 -9.16 20.89 -19.33
N ARG A 268 -7.98 20.94 -18.73
CA ARG A 268 -6.71 20.91 -19.46
C ARG A 268 -6.50 19.60 -20.21
N ALA A 269 -6.87 18.46 -19.64
CA ALA A 269 -6.78 17.16 -20.28
C ALA A 269 -7.67 17.12 -21.54
N ILE A 270 -8.91 17.62 -21.46
CA ILE A 270 -9.82 17.71 -22.62
C ILE A 270 -9.22 18.63 -23.69
N MET A 271 -8.76 19.82 -23.32
CA MET A 271 -8.19 20.80 -24.24
C MET A 271 -6.90 20.33 -24.93
N SER A 272 -6.12 19.48 -24.28
CA SER A 272 -4.87 18.89 -24.81
C SER A 272 -5.10 17.57 -25.58
N GLY A 273 -6.34 17.20 -25.85
CA GLY A 273 -6.69 15.97 -26.59
C GLY A 273 -6.58 14.68 -25.77
N ARG A 274 -6.45 14.77 -24.45
CA ARG A 274 -6.38 13.62 -23.50
C ARG A 274 -7.70 13.33 -22.82
N GLY A 275 -8.81 13.61 -23.48
CA GLY A 275 -10.16 13.35 -22.96
C GLY A 275 -10.40 11.88 -22.62
N ASP A 276 -9.76 10.94 -23.31
CA ASP A 276 -9.85 9.49 -23.04
C ASP A 276 -9.35 9.16 -21.63
N SER A 277 -8.28 9.80 -21.16
CA SER A 277 -7.78 9.63 -19.79
C SER A 277 -8.79 10.04 -18.72
N VAL A 278 -9.60 11.07 -19.00
CA VAL A 278 -10.70 11.51 -18.12
C VAL A 278 -11.84 10.49 -18.12
N VAL A 279 -12.16 9.95 -19.28
CA VAL A 279 -13.19 8.90 -19.41
C VAL A 279 -12.77 7.64 -18.64
N ASP A 280 -11.53 7.23 -18.77
CA ASP A 280 -11.00 6.06 -18.06
C ASP A 280 -10.96 6.28 -16.54
N LEU A 281 -10.60 7.47 -16.10
CA LEU A 281 -10.65 7.85 -14.68
C LEU A 281 -12.08 7.77 -14.13
N VAL A 282 -13.08 8.26 -14.87
CA VAL A 282 -14.49 8.16 -14.50
C VAL A 282 -14.94 6.70 -14.44
N LYS A 283 -14.62 5.90 -15.47
CA LYS A 283 -14.96 4.47 -15.52
C LYS A 283 -14.37 3.71 -14.33
N THR A 284 -13.09 3.94 -14.04
CA THR A 284 -12.37 3.24 -12.95
C THR A 284 -12.96 3.56 -11.57
N ASN A 285 -13.39 4.81 -11.34
CA ASN A 285 -13.72 5.26 -9.98
C ASN A 285 -15.23 5.39 -9.70
N LEU A 286 -16.07 5.55 -10.71
CA LEU A 286 -17.50 5.81 -10.53
C LEU A 286 -18.42 4.68 -11.03
N LEU A 287 -17.93 3.78 -11.88
CA LEU A 287 -18.74 2.64 -12.32
C LEU A 287 -18.68 1.50 -11.28
N PRO A 288 -19.73 0.65 -11.18
CA PRO A 288 -19.73 -0.52 -10.29
C PRO A 288 -18.54 -1.44 -10.60
N ARG A 289 -17.93 -1.96 -9.56
CA ARG A 289 -16.72 -2.82 -9.61
C ARG A 289 -17.05 -4.30 -9.73
#